data_877e8c4b43dd0c4601cc8ad93177ed14
#
_entry.id   877e8c4b43dd0c4601cc8ad93177ed14
#
_cell.length_a   1.000
_cell.length_b   1.000
_cell.length_c   1.000
_cell.angle_alpha   90.00
_cell.angle_beta   90.00
_cell.angle_gamma   90.00
#
_symmetry.space_group_name_H-M   'P 1'
#
loop_
_entity.id
_entity.type
_entity.pdbx_description
1 polymer ?
#
loop_
_entity_poly.entity_id
_entity_poly.type
_entity_poly.pdbx_seq_one_letter_code
_entity_poly.pdbx_strand_id
1 'polypeptide(L)'
;MQNKIISFGEIVWDIFGEKKSLGGAPLNFAYFCRKFGADARVVSAVGNDNLGRQALEAMAKNKIPADFVEVQCGAETGKVLVSVSDGAPSYEICAPAAWDNIKLNQPALEFAASASAIAFGTLAQRGEVSRQNLFKAIRATSKKCLKVFDANLRQSFYSKDILHRSLDVANILKISDEELIII
;
A
#
# COMPACT_ATOMS: atom_id res chain seq x y z
N MET A 1 -16.92 17.40 -9.98
CA MET A 1 -16.85 16.22 -9.07
C MET A 1 -15.41 15.98 -8.69
N GLN A 2 -15.13 15.67 -7.43
CA GLN A 2 -13.78 15.37 -6.95
C GLN A 2 -13.33 13.99 -7.49
N ASN A 3 -12.08 13.88 -7.97
CA ASN A 3 -11.55 12.60 -8.45
C ASN A 3 -11.38 11.63 -7.28
N LYS A 4 -12.01 10.46 -7.38
CA LYS A 4 -11.86 9.38 -6.42
C LYS A 4 -10.65 8.53 -6.77
N ILE A 5 -9.78 8.27 -5.80
CA ILE A 5 -8.55 7.50 -5.99
C ILE A 5 -8.45 6.45 -4.89
N ILE A 6 -8.16 5.22 -5.27
CA ILE A 6 -7.77 4.15 -4.33
C ILE A 6 -6.27 3.95 -4.39
N SER A 7 -5.66 3.80 -3.23
CA SER A 7 -4.31 3.29 -3.06
C SER A 7 -4.37 2.01 -2.24
N PHE A 8 -3.90 0.90 -2.80
CA PHE A 8 -3.98 -0.42 -2.17
C PHE A 8 -2.58 -0.91 -1.78
N GLY A 9 -2.40 -1.26 -0.51
CA GLY A 9 -1.18 -1.90 -0.05
C GLY A 9 -0.80 -1.58 1.40
N GLU A 10 0.49 -1.58 1.66
CA GLU A 10 1.06 -1.53 3.00
C GLU A 10 0.94 -0.16 3.69
N ILE A 11 0.73 -0.23 5.01
CA ILE A 11 1.01 0.84 5.98
C ILE A 11 2.11 0.30 6.89
N VAL A 12 3.22 1.03 7.00
CA VAL A 12 4.38 0.61 7.76
C VAL A 12 4.93 1.73 8.64
N TRP A 13 5.59 1.34 9.72
CA TRP A 13 6.46 2.22 10.49
C TRP A 13 7.91 1.95 10.12
N ASP A 14 8.61 2.95 9.59
CA ASP A 14 10.05 2.94 9.47
C ASP A 14 10.64 3.26 10.85
N ILE A 15 11.36 2.31 11.44
CA ILE A 15 11.88 2.39 12.81
C ILE A 15 13.41 2.46 12.76
N PHE A 16 13.96 3.56 13.23
CA PHE A 16 15.39 3.80 13.36
C PHE A 16 15.74 4.13 14.81
N GLY A 17 16.22 3.14 15.56
CA GLY A 17 16.43 3.27 17.01
C GLY A 17 15.14 3.69 17.72
N GLU A 18 15.17 4.83 18.42
CA GLU A 18 13.99 5.38 19.10
C GLU A 18 13.07 6.19 18.17
N LYS A 19 13.54 6.55 16.99
CA LYS A 19 12.77 7.34 16.02
C LYS A 19 11.93 6.44 15.14
N LYS A 20 10.72 6.89 14.82
CA LYS A 20 9.86 6.21 13.88
C LYS A 20 9.10 7.20 13.00
N SER A 21 8.85 6.80 11.77
CA SER A 21 8.08 7.55 10.79
C SER A 21 7.02 6.65 10.18
N LEU A 22 5.80 7.16 10.09
CA LEU A 22 4.74 6.45 9.39
C LEU A 22 4.95 6.60 7.88
N GLY A 23 4.91 5.48 7.17
CA GLY A 23 5.15 5.38 5.75
C GLY A 23 4.34 4.26 5.09
N GLY A 24 4.84 3.81 3.96
CA GLY A 24 4.21 2.92 3.02
C GLY A 24 3.89 3.66 1.72
N ALA A 25 4.35 3.12 0.58
CA ALA A 25 4.13 3.77 -0.71
C ALA A 25 2.65 4.07 -0.99
N PRO A 26 1.69 3.16 -0.69
CA PRO A 26 0.27 3.42 -0.85
C PRO A 26 -0.25 4.55 0.02
N LEU A 27 0.19 4.63 1.28
CA LEU A 27 -0.22 5.69 2.21
C LEU A 27 0.29 7.05 1.74
N ASN A 28 1.57 7.12 1.36
CA ASN A 28 2.19 8.33 0.85
C ASN A 28 1.51 8.82 -0.43
N PHE A 29 1.21 7.90 -1.36
CA PHE A 29 0.49 8.23 -2.59
C PHE A 29 -0.89 8.84 -2.29
N ALA A 30 -1.68 8.21 -1.42
CA ALA A 30 -2.98 8.75 -1.03
C ALA A 30 -2.87 10.12 -0.35
N TYR A 31 -1.88 10.31 0.53
CA TYR A 31 -1.62 11.60 1.18
C TYR A 31 -1.40 12.72 0.16
N PHE A 32 -0.49 12.51 -0.82
CA PHE A 32 -0.22 13.53 -1.83
C PHE A 32 -1.41 13.76 -2.75
N CYS A 33 -2.12 12.72 -3.19
CA CYS A 33 -3.34 12.88 -3.97
C CYS A 33 -4.38 13.76 -3.25
N ARG A 34 -4.52 13.59 -1.93
CA ARG A 34 -5.40 14.44 -1.13
C ARG A 34 -4.91 15.88 -1.04
N LYS A 35 -3.61 16.10 -0.93
CA LYS A 35 -3.03 17.46 -0.97
C LYS A 35 -3.33 18.18 -2.28
N PHE A 36 -3.44 17.44 -3.38
CA PHE A 36 -3.86 17.97 -4.69
C PHE A 36 -5.39 17.97 -4.91
N GLY A 37 -6.17 17.75 -3.86
CA GLY A 37 -7.63 17.91 -3.91
C GLY A 37 -8.42 16.68 -4.34
N ALA A 38 -7.80 15.50 -4.49
CA ALA A 38 -8.52 14.27 -4.77
C ALA A 38 -9.19 13.68 -3.50
N ASP A 39 -10.28 12.93 -3.66
CA ASP A 39 -10.81 12.04 -2.63
C ASP A 39 -10.06 10.71 -2.68
N ALA A 40 -8.85 10.69 -2.11
CA ALA A 40 -8.03 9.50 -2.07
C ALA A 40 -8.23 8.69 -0.78
N ARG A 41 -8.32 7.36 -0.92
CA ARG A 41 -8.53 6.41 0.18
C ARG A 41 -7.46 5.32 0.11
N VAL A 42 -7.02 4.86 1.30
CA VAL A 42 -6.08 3.75 1.42
C VAL A 42 -6.85 2.50 1.80
N VAL A 43 -6.69 1.44 1.01
CA VAL A 43 -7.15 0.09 1.35
C VAL A 43 -5.96 -0.67 1.90
N SER A 44 -5.98 -0.94 3.19
CA SER A 44 -4.86 -1.55 3.92
C SER A 44 -5.35 -2.27 5.17
N ALA A 45 -4.39 -2.78 5.98
CA ALA A 45 -4.66 -3.27 7.31
C ALA A 45 -3.53 -2.91 8.27
N VAL A 46 -3.91 -2.71 9.54
CA VAL A 46 -2.99 -2.53 10.67
C VAL A 46 -3.36 -3.52 11.77
N GLY A 47 -2.43 -3.83 12.65
CA GLY A 47 -2.68 -4.67 13.81
C GLY A 47 -3.51 -3.95 14.88
N ASN A 48 -4.19 -4.71 15.73
CA ASN A 48 -4.79 -4.20 16.97
C ASN A 48 -3.71 -4.04 18.06
N ASP A 49 -2.69 -3.24 17.75
CA ASP A 49 -1.55 -2.97 18.59
C ASP A 49 -1.31 -1.45 18.76
N ASN A 50 -0.27 -1.10 19.52
CA ASN A 50 0.08 0.30 19.76
C ASN A 50 0.50 1.03 18.47
N LEU A 51 1.21 0.37 17.56
CA LEU A 51 1.64 0.96 16.29
C LEU A 51 0.45 1.18 15.35
N GLY A 52 -0.52 0.26 15.31
CA GLY A 52 -1.75 0.40 14.52
C GLY A 52 -2.59 1.58 15.00
N ARG A 53 -2.80 1.71 16.32
CA ARG A 53 -3.50 2.87 16.88
C ARG A 53 -2.83 4.18 16.52
N GLN A 54 -1.48 4.26 16.69
CA GLN A 54 -0.72 5.45 16.32
C GLN A 54 -0.75 5.74 14.81
N ALA A 55 -0.79 4.71 13.96
CA ALA A 55 -0.93 4.89 12.52
C ALA A 55 -2.26 5.55 12.17
N LEU A 56 -3.37 5.07 12.76
CA LEU A 56 -4.69 5.66 12.55
C LEU A 56 -4.78 7.11 13.08
N GLU A 57 -4.19 7.39 14.24
CA GLU A 57 -4.08 8.74 14.77
C GLU A 57 -3.29 9.68 13.85
N ALA A 58 -2.16 9.21 13.32
CA ALA A 58 -1.34 9.97 12.39
C ALA A 58 -2.06 10.22 11.06
N MET A 59 -2.81 9.22 10.55
CA MET A 59 -3.68 9.39 9.38
C MET A 59 -4.74 10.47 9.63
N ALA A 60 -5.43 10.41 10.77
CA ALA A 60 -6.46 11.39 11.14
C ALA A 60 -5.87 12.81 11.22
N LYS A 61 -4.72 12.98 11.89
CA LYS A 61 -3.98 14.25 11.98
C LYS A 61 -3.65 14.83 10.59
N ASN A 62 -3.33 13.97 9.63
CA ASN A 62 -3.02 14.34 8.25
C ASN A 62 -4.26 14.37 7.34
N LYS A 63 -5.47 14.24 7.89
CA LYS A 63 -6.74 14.24 7.16
C LYS A 63 -6.83 13.14 6.10
N ILE A 64 -6.20 11.99 6.35
CA ILE A 64 -6.31 10.79 5.52
C ILE A 64 -7.41 9.92 6.12
N PRO A 65 -8.52 9.66 5.41
CA PRO A 65 -9.56 8.77 5.91
C PRO A 65 -9.06 7.34 6.05
N ALA A 66 -9.45 6.68 7.15
CA ALA A 66 -9.09 5.30 7.45
C ALA A 66 -10.25 4.31 7.28
N ASP A 67 -11.32 4.72 6.60
CA ASP A 67 -12.56 3.93 6.43
C ASP A 67 -12.33 2.57 5.77
N PHE A 68 -11.24 2.44 4.99
CA PHE A 68 -10.87 1.20 4.30
C PHE A 68 -9.59 0.58 4.87
N VAL A 69 -9.19 0.98 6.08
CA VAL A 69 -8.09 0.36 6.81
C VAL A 69 -8.67 -0.56 7.89
N GLU A 70 -8.45 -1.86 7.72
CA GLU A 70 -8.90 -2.86 8.70
C GLU A 70 -7.98 -2.89 9.92
N VAL A 71 -8.54 -2.99 11.13
CA VAL A 71 -7.79 -3.28 12.35
C VAL A 71 -7.91 -4.78 12.63
N GLN A 72 -6.81 -5.50 12.55
CA GLN A 72 -6.79 -6.98 12.67
C GLN A 72 -6.32 -7.43 14.04
N CYS A 73 -7.14 -8.21 14.74
CA CYS A 73 -6.72 -8.90 15.95
C CYS A 73 -5.76 -10.07 15.59
N GLY A 74 -4.68 -10.21 16.37
CA GLY A 74 -3.70 -11.29 16.20
C GLY A 74 -2.68 -11.08 15.07
N ALA A 75 -2.71 -9.93 14.40
CA ALA A 75 -1.69 -9.52 13.44
C ALA A 75 -0.92 -8.31 13.97
N GLU A 76 0.35 -8.18 13.62
CA GLU A 76 1.17 -7.02 13.94
C GLU A 76 1.05 -5.95 12.84
N THR A 77 1.09 -4.67 13.26
CA THR A 77 1.23 -3.55 12.31
C THR A 77 2.56 -3.61 11.60
N GLY A 78 2.58 -3.31 10.32
CA GLY A 78 3.78 -3.35 9.48
C GLY A 78 4.92 -2.50 10.03
N LYS A 79 6.12 -3.08 10.04
CA LYS A 79 7.37 -2.45 10.51
C LYS A 79 8.47 -2.66 9.49
N VAL A 80 9.30 -1.65 9.33
CA VAL A 80 10.59 -1.72 8.64
C VAL A 80 11.65 -1.30 9.64
N LEU A 81 12.55 -2.21 9.97
CA LEU A 81 13.69 -1.92 10.84
C LEU A 81 14.79 -1.33 9.98
N VAL A 82 15.21 -0.12 10.34
CA VAL A 82 16.31 0.56 9.65
C VAL A 82 17.52 0.51 10.56
N SER A 83 18.59 -0.11 10.08
CA SER A 83 19.90 -0.15 10.76
C SER A 83 20.97 0.45 9.85
N VAL A 84 22.10 0.85 10.44
CA VAL A 84 23.28 1.27 9.68
C VAL A 84 24.39 0.28 9.96
N SER A 85 24.85 -0.40 8.91
CA SER A 85 26.02 -1.27 8.97
C SER A 85 27.05 -0.77 7.97
N ASP A 86 28.28 -0.58 8.41
CA ASP A 86 29.41 -0.09 7.59
C ASP A 86 29.10 1.23 6.84
N GLY A 87 28.32 2.11 7.47
CA GLY A 87 27.96 3.41 6.91
C GLY A 87 26.82 3.37 5.86
N ALA A 88 26.30 2.19 5.52
CA ALA A 88 25.17 2.03 4.61
C ALA A 88 23.87 1.68 5.38
N PRO A 89 22.72 2.30 5.03
CA PRO A 89 21.45 1.92 5.62
C PRO A 89 21.01 0.55 5.12
N SER A 90 20.57 -0.29 6.04
CA SER A 90 19.92 -1.58 5.78
C SER A 90 18.48 -1.52 6.23
N TYR A 91 17.58 -2.08 5.43
CA TYR A 91 16.14 -2.08 5.66
C TYR A 91 15.65 -3.52 5.80
N GLU A 92 15.01 -3.85 6.90
CA GLU A 92 14.38 -5.14 7.11
C GLU A 92 12.87 -4.96 7.22
N ILE A 93 12.12 -5.43 6.21
CA ILE A 93 10.67 -5.41 6.22
C ILE A 93 10.17 -6.62 7.00
N CYS A 94 9.62 -6.38 8.19
CA CYS A 94 9.14 -7.45 9.04
C CYS A 94 7.97 -8.22 8.41
N ALA A 95 7.97 -9.52 8.65
CA ALA A 95 6.92 -10.45 8.21
C ALA A 95 6.63 -11.48 9.31
N PRO A 96 5.35 -11.93 9.48
CA PRO A 96 4.16 -11.40 8.81
C PRO A 96 3.72 -10.03 9.34
N ALA A 97 2.85 -9.34 8.59
CA ALA A 97 2.24 -8.08 8.99
C ALA A 97 0.75 -8.06 8.62
N ALA A 98 -0.05 -7.21 9.27
CA ALA A 98 -1.48 -7.11 9.04
C ALA A 98 -1.83 -6.90 7.55
N TRP A 99 -1.06 -6.06 6.86
CA TRP A 99 -1.27 -5.79 5.43
C TRP A 99 -0.95 -6.97 4.50
N ASP A 100 -0.44 -8.10 4.98
CA ASP A 100 -0.37 -9.35 4.22
C ASP A 100 -1.77 -9.99 4.03
N ASN A 101 -2.76 -9.56 4.84
CA ASN A 101 -4.12 -10.09 4.87
C ASN A 101 -5.18 -8.99 4.68
N ILE A 102 -4.95 -8.03 3.78
CA ILE A 102 -5.91 -6.96 3.49
C ILE A 102 -7.20 -7.55 2.95
N LYS A 103 -8.31 -7.29 3.64
CA LYS A 103 -9.65 -7.66 3.19
C LYS A 103 -10.34 -6.47 2.55
N LEU A 104 -11.08 -6.74 1.48
CA LEU A 104 -11.84 -5.75 0.77
C LEU A 104 -13.31 -5.81 1.21
N ASN A 105 -13.73 -4.81 1.98
CA ASN A 105 -15.13 -4.69 2.40
C ASN A 105 -16.01 -4.13 1.26
N GLN A 106 -17.31 -4.23 1.41
CA GLN A 106 -18.26 -3.79 0.39
C GLN A 106 -18.18 -2.28 0.09
N PRO A 107 -18.05 -1.36 1.08
CA PRO A 107 -17.87 0.07 0.80
C PRO A 107 -16.60 0.38 -0.01
N ALA A 108 -15.47 -0.30 0.27
CA ALA A 108 -14.24 -0.13 -0.50
C ALA A 108 -14.40 -0.62 -1.95
N LEU A 109 -15.16 -1.71 -2.17
CA LEU A 109 -15.45 -2.22 -3.50
C LEU A 109 -16.33 -1.25 -4.30
N GLU A 110 -17.35 -0.67 -3.69
CA GLU A 110 -18.22 0.35 -4.30
C GLU A 110 -17.44 1.63 -4.64
N PHE A 111 -16.55 2.04 -3.74
CA PHE A 111 -15.65 3.15 -4.01
C PHE A 111 -14.73 2.85 -5.20
N ALA A 112 -14.16 1.63 -5.27
CA ALA A 112 -13.34 1.19 -6.40
C ALA A 112 -14.09 1.25 -7.73
N ALA A 113 -15.36 0.83 -7.77
CA ALA A 113 -16.19 0.87 -8.98
C ALA A 113 -16.36 2.29 -9.53
N SER A 114 -16.32 3.31 -8.67
CA SER A 114 -16.43 4.72 -9.03
C SER A 114 -15.09 5.47 -9.09
N ALA A 115 -13.95 4.78 -8.86
CA ALA A 115 -12.65 5.41 -8.83
C ALA A 115 -12.15 5.84 -10.23
N SER A 116 -11.49 7.01 -10.27
CA SER A 116 -10.80 7.51 -11.47
C SER A 116 -9.41 6.87 -11.60
N ALA A 117 -8.80 6.45 -10.48
CA ALA A 117 -7.52 5.76 -10.47
C ALA A 117 -7.43 4.77 -9.30
N ILE A 118 -6.67 3.71 -9.52
CA ILE A 118 -6.21 2.77 -8.50
C ILE A 118 -4.70 2.64 -8.59
N ALA A 119 -3.99 2.89 -7.47
CA ALA A 119 -2.55 2.72 -7.34
C ALA A 119 -2.23 1.51 -6.47
N PHE A 120 -1.22 0.75 -6.86
CA PHE A 120 -0.78 -0.46 -6.17
C PHE A 120 0.69 -0.78 -6.47
N GLY A 121 1.33 -1.56 -5.60
CA GLY A 121 2.71 -1.99 -5.76
C GLY A 121 2.87 -3.51 -5.67
N THR A 122 4.14 -3.96 -5.58
CA THR A 122 4.48 -5.38 -5.45
C THR A 122 4.38 -5.87 -4.01
N LEU A 123 4.76 -5.04 -3.03
CA LEU A 123 5.04 -5.48 -1.67
C LEU A 123 3.84 -6.15 -0.98
N ALA A 124 2.66 -5.55 -1.05
CA ALA A 124 1.44 -6.13 -0.46
C ALA A 124 0.97 -7.41 -1.18
N GLN A 125 1.49 -7.68 -2.38
CA GLN A 125 1.16 -8.89 -3.14
C GLN A 125 1.92 -10.13 -2.66
N ARG A 126 2.90 -9.99 -1.74
CA ARG A 126 3.55 -11.13 -1.09
C ARG A 126 2.54 -11.98 -0.30
N GLY A 127 1.52 -11.32 0.31
CA GLY A 127 0.40 -11.96 0.96
C GLY A 127 -0.66 -12.41 -0.06
N GLU A 128 -0.99 -13.71 -0.08
CA GLU A 128 -1.98 -14.27 -1.03
C GLU A 128 -3.35 -13.60 -0.89
N VAL A 129 -3.81 -13.38 0.35
CA VAL A 129 -5.11 -12.75 0.63
C VAL A 129 -5.14 -11.31 0.09
N SER A 130 -4.10 -10.54 0.36
CA SER A 130 -3.97 -9.16 -0.14
C SER A 130 -3.91 -9.11 -1.66
N ARG A 131 -3.14 -10.04 -2.28
CA ARG A 131 -3.04 -10.13 -3.74
C ARG A 131 -4.39 -10.42 -4.38
N GLN A 132 -5.15 -11.40 -3.86
CA GLN A 132 -6.50 -11.73 -4.36
C GLN A 132 -7.46 -10.55 -4.25
N ASN A 133 -7.45 -9.84 -3.11
CA ASN A 133 -8.32 -8.69 -2.88
C ASN A 133 -7.89 -7.45 -3.70
N LEU A 134 -6.60 -7.26 -3.96
CA LEU A 134 -6.11 -6.25 -4.90
C LEU A 134 -6.72 -6.48 -6.30
N PHE A 135 -6.59 -7.68 -6.85
CA PHE A 135 -7.14 -7.97 -8.18
C PHE A 135 -8.68 -7.95 -8.21
N LYS A 136 -9.35 -8.25 -7.08
CA LYS A 136 -10.80 -8.05 -6.95
C LYS A 136 -11.15 -6.56 -7.04
N ALA A 137 -10.39 -5.68 -6.35
CA ALA A 137 -10.58 -4.24 -6.44
C ALA A 137 -10.34 -3.72 -7.86
N ILE A 138 -9.25 -4.15 -8.52
CA ILE A 138 -8.93 -3.77 -9.91
C ILE A 138 -10.06 -4.18 -10.86
N ARG A 139 -10.57 -5.40 -10.75
CA ARG A 139 -11.71 -5.87 -11.60
C ARG A 139 -13.00 -5.10 -11.38
N ALA A 140 -13.19 -4.53 -10.18
CA ALA A 140 -14.38 -3.71 -9.90
C ALA A 140 -14.30 -2.31 -10.54
N THR A 141 -13.10 -1.83 -10.88
CA THR A 141 -12.95 -0.50 -11.48
C THR A 141 -13.52 -0.43 -12.88
N SER A 142 -13.94 0.76 -13.30
CA SER A 142 -14.39 1.00 -14.68
C SER A 142 -13.23 0.84 -15.69
N LYS A 143 -13.55 0.61 -16.97
CA LYS A 143 -12.55 0.57 -18.04
C LYS A 143 -11.78 1.90 -18.20
N LYS A 144 -12.35 3.01 -17.76
CA LYS A 144 -11.73 4.35 -17.81
C LYS A 144 -10.83 4.63 -16.60
N CYS A 145 -10.86 3.80 -15.56
CA CYS A 145 -10.04 3.94 -14.37
C CYS A 145 -8.56 3.74 -14.72
N LEU A 146 -7.71 4.69 -14.33
CA LEU A 146 -6.27 4.55 -14.47
C LEU A 146 -5.73 3.56 -13.42
N LYS A 147 -4.99 2.58 -13.87
CA LYS A 147 -4.33 1.57 -13.04
C LYS A 147 -2.84 1.88 -13.00
N VAL A 148 -2.40 2.42 -11.86
CA VAL A 148 -1.03 2.87 -11.63
C VAL A 148 -0.29 1.79 -10.87
N PHE A 149 0.64 1.14 -11.52
CA PHE A 149 1.53 0.16 -10.91
C PHE A 149 2.86 0.83 -10.54
N ASP A 150 3.14 0.95 -9.25
CA ASP A 150 4.45 1.35 -8.71
C ASP A 150 5.23 0.05 -8.40
N ALA A 151 6.23 -0.27 -9.22
CA ALA A 151 7.01 -1.50 -9.06
C ALA A 151 7.59 -1.59 -7.66
N ASN A 152 8.31 -0.56 -7.23
CA ASN A 152 8.82 -0.35 -5.87
C ASN A 152 9.35 -1.65 -5.24
N LEU A 153 10.26 -2.32 -5.97
CA LEU A 153 10.78 -3.64 -5.62
C LEU A 153 11.50 -3.59 -4.27
N ARG A 154 11.15 -4.52 -3.38
CA ARG A 154 11.74 -4.59 -2.04
C ARG A 154 12.21 -6.00 -1.73
N GLN A 155 13.50 -6.14 -1.38
CA GLN A 155 14.10 -7.42 -1.00
C GLN A 155 13.75 -8.54 -2.00
N SER A 156 13.23 -9.67 -1.51
CA SER A 156 12.75 -10.80 -2.31
C SER A 156 11.22 -10.91 -2.35
N PHE A 157 10.49 -9.83 -1.99
CA PHE A 157 9.03 -9.84 -1.88
C PHE A 157 8.30 -9.59 -3.21
N TYR A 158 8.93 -9.96 -4.32
CA TYR A 158 8.34 -9.93 -5.66
C TYR A 158 8.68 -11.21 -6.42
N SER A 159 7.96 -11.50 -7.47
CA SER A 159 8.21 -12.62 -8.36
C SER A 159 7.83 -12.25 -9.79
N LYS A 160 8.30 -13.02 -10.76
CA LYS A 160 7.91 -12.84 -12.16
C LYS A 160 6.39 -12.89 -12.35
N ASP A 161 5.68 -13.77 -11.63
CA ASP A 161 4.22 -13.87 -11.69
C ASP A 161 3.55 -12.58 -11.18
N ILE A 162 4.00 -12.03 -10.04
CA ILE A 162 3.50 -10.75 -9.50
C ILE A 162 3.73 -9.63 -10.51
N LEU A 163 4.93 -9.54 -11.09
CA LEU A 163 5.27 -8.50 -12.06
C LEU A 163 4.43 -8.61 -13.32
N HIS A 164 4.36 -9.79 -13.95
CA HIS A 164 3.57 -10.01 -15.17
C HIS A 164 2.11 -9.68 -14.95
N ARG A 165 1.47 -10.22 -13.90
CA ARG A 165 0.05 -9.93 -13.61
C ARG A 165 -0.22 -8.46 -13.34
N SER A 166 0.74 -7.76 -12.71
CA SER A 166 0.60 -6.33 -12.44
C SER A 166 0.73 -5.50 -13.70
N LEU A 167 1.68 -5.84 -14.59
CA LEU A 167 1.88 -5.20 -15.89
C LEU A 167 0.69 -5.43 -16.83
N ASP A 168 0.10 -6.64 -16.84
CA ASP A 168 -1.04 -6.97 -17.69
C ASP A 168 -2.27 -6.10 -17.43
N VAL A 169 -2.43 -5.61 -16.21
CA VAL A 169 -3.57 -4.76 -15.83
C VAL A 169 -3.25 -3.28 -15.78
N ALA A 170 -1.99 -2.89 -15.70
CA ALA A 170 -1.57 -1.50 -15.54
C ALA A 170 -1.75 -0.66 -16.81
N ASN A 171 -2.10 0.62 -16.64
CA ASN A 171 -2.06 1.63 -17.71
C ASN A 171 -0.83 2.55 -17.54
N ILE A 172 -0.34 2.67 -16.31
CA ILE A 172 0.80 3.50 -15.94
C ILE A 172 1.74 2.65 -15.10
N LEU A 173 3.01 2.62 -15.47
CA LEU A 173 4.09 2.01 -14.72
C LEU A 173 5.00 3.11 -14.15
N LYS A 174 5.20 3.08 -12.83
CA LYS A 174 6.26 3.85 -12.16
C LYS A 174 7.37 2.89 -11.76
N ILE A 175 8.58 3.17 -12.21
CA ILE A 175 9.74 2.30 -12.08
C ILE A 175 11.00 3.16 -11.95
N SER A 176 12.00 2.70 -11.19
CA SER A 176 13.34 3.31 -11.17
C SER A 176 14.26 2.69 -12.24
N ASP A 177 15.41 3.33 -12.47
CA ASP A 177 16.39 2.82 -13.44
C ASP A 177 16.94 1.45 -13.01
N GLU A 178 17.15 1.24 -11.72
CA GLU A 178 17.63 -0.04 -11.18
C GLU A 178 16.57 -1.14 -11.30
N GLU A 179 15.30 -0.79 -11.11
CA GLU A 179 14.19 -1.74 -11.23
C GLU A 179 13.95 -2.14 -12.70
N LEU A 180 14.21 -1.24 -13.65
CA LEU A 180 14.03 -1.51 -15.09
C LEU A 180 14.90 -2.69 -15.58
N ILE A 181 16.06 -2.90 -14.95
CA ILE A 181 16.97 -4.00 -15.30
C ILE A 181 16.42 -5.36 -14.80
N ILE A 182 15.52 -5.34 -13.79
CA ILE A 182 14.97 -6.54 -13.14
C ILE A 182 13.67 -6.99 -13.80
N ILE A 183 12.91 -6.06 -14.35
CA ILE A 183 11.61 -6.29 -14.99
C ILE A 183 11.75 -6.58 -16.47
#